data_2d2ce5941bfc8419a50f43fd7b15634c
#
_entry.id   2d2ce5941bfc8419a50f43fd7b15634c
#
_cell.length_a   1.000
_cell.length_b   1.000
_cell.length_c   1.000
_cell.angle_alpha   90.00
_cell.angle_beta   90.00
_cell.angle_gamma   90.00
#
_symmetry.space_group_name_H-M   'P 1'
#
loop_
_entity.id
_entity.type
_entity.pdbx_description
1 polymer ?
#
loop_
_entity_poly.entity_id
_entity_poly.type
_entity_poly.pdbx_seq_one_letter_code
_entity_poly.pdbx_strand_id
1 'polypeptide(L)'
;MKRLVIPILCGIVLLTAAKAELERTAWPQWGQNAQHSGFIGVQGQTPKKQLAQIVYDPFVPQEQTEAGGELLVHYQVPLIEGKHVYMEFKTGTWVPCSTPGSWGNGEACGPNAWNQEIWNEKALAWRDGKLVADWNFQTDWKPEPNGFGLNGWEPVFHPALSRGFVYVPGAGGTVWKVNRENGHVVSHINPFGSMVDPNTFVSGPLTADAHGNVYYNVMQLEDPAVADPWFGSDVLGAWLVKVKPNDQSMTVTYADLVPGAPGAFDNCPGIFFDTTTLPWPPSPTAVPDPFPCGSQRPGVNVAPAIAPDGTIYTLSRGHFDQFAAYLVALNSDLTPKWQASLQNRFTDGCGFLIPIAASANPNQPNSCRVGTTPGVDPTTNAPGSGSVTDLGSSTPTVLPDGSVLIGTFTLYNAERGHLMKFSASGAYLTAFDFGWDSTPAVFRHDGTYSIVIKDNHYGGIGLYCFDPTSPSCTPLPNGPYNITRLNADLKPEWKFKNTTTGSCQRNPDGSVTCTPNTHPNGFEWCINAPVIDENGTVYVNSEDGSLYALNRNGTLKHKLFLNLAIGAAYTPLSLGPDGKIYTQNDGQLFVAGEGEDE
;
A
#
# COMPACT_ATOMS: atom_id res chain seq x y z
N MET A 1 -15.21 6.16 58.56
CA MET A 1 -14.91 5.44 57.31
C MET A 1 -15.09 6.34 56.08
N LYS A 2 -14.22 7.32 55.86
CA LYS A 2 -14.28 8.21 54.67
C LYS A 2 -12.88 8.70 54.22
N ARG A 3 -11.88 7.83 54.13
CA ARG A 3 -10.52 8.24 53.64
C ARG A 3 -9.78 7.22 52.76
N LEU A 4 -10.48 6.30 52.06
CA LEU A 4 -9.75 5.29 51.27
C LEU A 4 -10.16 5.18 49.79
N VAL A 5 -10.95 6.11 49.23
CA VAL A 5 -11.43 6.00 47.83
C VAL A 5 -10.69 6.92 46.86
N ILE A 6 -10.05 8.00 47.35
CA ILE A 6 -9.44 9.01 46.46
C ILE A 6 -8.14 8.55 45.74
N PRO A 7 -7.21 7.76 46.33
CA PRO A 7 -5.98 7.40 45.64
C PRO A 7 -6.18 6.38 44.52
N ILE A 8 -7.19 5.50 44.58
CA ILE A 8 -7.44 4.49 43.55
C ILE A 8 -8.03 5.13 42.27
N LEU A 9 -8.95 6.10 42.45
CA LEU A 9 -9.55 6.80 41.30
C LEU A 9 -8.52 7.68 40.56
N CYS A 10 -7.63 8.35 41.29
CA CYS A 10 -6.57 9.18 40.72
C CYS A 10 -5.52 8.33 39.96
N GLY A 11 -5.18 7.14 40.45
CA GLY A 11 -4.28 6.20 39.81
C GLY A 11 -4.85 5.63 38.51
N ILE A 12 -6.14 5.31 38.46
CA ILE A 12 -6.82 4.81 37.28
C ILE A 12 -6.92 5.90 36.21
N VAL A 13 -7.23 7.13 36.57
CA VAL A 13 -7.29 8.26 35.61
C VAL A 13 -5.92 8.61 35.04
N LEU A 14 -4.86 8.56 35.84
CA LEU A 14 -3.50 8.79 35.39
C LEU A 14 -3.01 7.68 34.45
N LEU A 15 -3.33 6.42 34.71
CA LEU A 15 -2.98 5.29 33.86
C LEU A 15 -3.74 5.33 32.53
N THR A 16 -5.00 5.72 32.51
CA THR A 16 -5.79 5.85 31.28
C THR A 16 -5.33 7.05 30.44
N ALA A 17 -4.96 8.17 31.06
CA ALA A 17 -4.42 9.33 30.36
C ALA A 17 -3.05 9.04 29.74
N ALA A 18 -2.14 8.41 30.47
CA ALA A 18 -0.83 8.01 29.97
C ALA A 18 -0.91 7.00 28.82
N LYS A 19 -1.87 6.06 28.89
CA LYS A 19 -2.12 5.11 27.81
C LYS A 19 -2.67 5.80 26.56
N ALA A 20 -3.62 6.72 26.71
CA ALA A 20 -4.17 7.49 25.59
C ALA A 20 -3.13 8.41 24.95
N GLU A 21 -2.21 8.97 25.73
CA GLU A 21 -1.09 9.76 25.22
C GLU A 21 -0.08 8.91 24.44
N LEU A 22 0.27 7.72 24.94
CA LEU A 22 1.14 6.79 24.25
C LEU A 22 0.55 6.34 22.92
N GLU A 23 -0.75 6.03 22.86
CA GLU A 23 -1.44 5.66 21.62
C GLU A 23 -1.49 6.82 20.61
N ARG A 24 -1.49 8.07 21.06
CA ARG A 24 -1.49 9.26 20.19
C ARG A 24 -0.11 9.59 19.63
N THR A 25 0.96 9.16 20.25
CA THR A 25 2.35 9.54 19.94
C THR A 25 3.18 8.39 19.38
N ALA A 26 2.62 7.16 19.32
CA ALA A 26 3.25 6.00 18.72
C ALA A 26 2.86 5.85 17.23
N TRP A 27 3.68 5.10 16.50
CA TRP A 27 3.36 4.63 15.14
C TRP A 27 3.38 3.10 15.13
N PRO A 28 2.33 2.42 15.63
CA PRO A 28 2.39 1.00 15.93
C PRO A 28 2.10 0.07 14.75
N GLN A 29 1.67 0.58 13.59
CA GLN A 29 1.19 -0.23 12.48
C GLN A 29 1.08 0.58 11.18
N TRP A 30 0.70 -0.06 10.09
CA TRP A 30 0.37 0.59 8.83
C TRP A 30 -0.64 1.73 9.03
N GLY A 31 -0.39 2.89 8.42
CA GLY A 31 -1.26 4.06 8.53
C GLY A 31 -1.45 4.58 9.95
N GLN A 32 -0.54 4.30 10.89
CA GLN A 32 -0.46 4.76 12.27
C GLN A 32 -1.47 4.09 13.22
N ASN A 33 -2.72 3.91 12.84
CA ASN A 33 -3.78 3.37 13.69
C ASN A 33 -4.68 2.40 12.92
N ALA A 34 -5.61 1.75 13.62
CA ALA A 34 -6.52 0.77 13.03
C ALA A 34 -7.46 1.34 11.94
N GLN A 35 -7.63 2.67 11.85
CA GLN A 35 -8.38 3.36 10.81
C GLN A 35 -7.52 3.72 9.60
N HIS A 36 -6.19 3.53 9.68
CA HIS A 36 -5.19 3.92 8.70
C HIS A 36 -5.21 5.42 8.38
N SER A 37 -5.30 6.24 9.44
CA SER A 37 -5.46 7.69 9.25
C SER A 37 -4.19 8.42 8.81
N GLY A 38 -3.00 7.82 8.92
CA GLY A 38 -1.73 8.48 8.60
C GLY A 38 -1.45 9.75 9.43
N PHE A 39 -2.16 9.92 10.54
CA PHE A 39 -2.11 11.10 11.40
C PHE A 39 -1.50 10.78 12.76
N ILE A 40 -0.60 11.64 13.22
CA ILE A 40 -0.02 11.56 14.56
C ILE A 40 -0.25 12.86 15.35
N GLY A 41 -0.60 12.73 16.61
CA GLY A 41 -0.90 13.86 17.51
C GLY A 41 0.34 14.50 18.14
N VAL A 42 1.42 14.66 17.39
CA VAL A 42 2.64 15.38 17.76
C VAL A 42 3.03 16.34 16.66
N GLN A 43 3.76 17.41 17.00
CA GLN A 43 4.37 18.28 16.02
C GLN A 43 5.62 17.61 15.42
N GLY A 44 5.63 17.44 14.11
CA GLY A 44 6.80 16.96 13.40
C GLY A 44 7.90 18.02 13.29
N GLN A 45 9.15 17.57 13.41
CA GLN A 45 10.32 18.44 13.22
C GLN A 45 10.43 18.89 11.76
N THR A 46 11.13 19.99 11.53
CA THR A 46 11.56 20.38 10.17
C THR A 46 12.73 19.49 9.75
N PRO A 47 12.68 18.81 8.59
CA PRO A 47 13.76 17.91 8.16
C PRO A 47 14.97 18.67 7.64
N LYS A 48 15.74 19.34 8.55
CA LYS A 48 16.91 20.15 8.21
C LYS A 48 18.18 19.30 8.05
N LYS A 49 18.27 18.20 8.81
CA LYS A 49 19.46 17.34 8.88
C LYS A 49 19.04 15.86 8.83
N GLN A 50 19.90 15.04 8.24
CA GLN A 50 19.89 13.61 8.42
C GLN A 50 20.52 13.26 9.78
N LEU A 51 19.76 12.60 10.65
CA LEU A 51 20.18 12.24 12.02
C LEU A 51 20.72 10.82 12.11
N ALA A 52 20.20 9.91 11.28
CA ALA A 52 20.67 8.53 11.17
C ALA A 52 20.43 7.98 9.77
N GLN A 53 21.18 6.93 9.42
CA GLN A 53 21.05 6.16 8.19
C GLN A 53 21.42 4.70 8.47
N ILE A 54 20.59 3.76 8.07
CA ILE A 54 20.79 2.33 8.32
C ILE A 54 20.33 1.55 7.10
N VAL A 55 21.21 0.73 6.53
CA VAL A 55 20.85 -0.24 5.48
C VAL A 55 20.05 -1.39 6.12
N TYR A 56 18.83 -1.61 5.66
CA TYR A 56 18.00 -2.73 6.09
C TYR A 56 17.78 -3.76 4.97
N ASP A 57 17.89 -3.34 3.71
CA ASP A 57 17.90 -4.22 2.55
C ASP A 57 19.24 -4.13 1.80
N PRO A 58 20.10 -5.13 1.95
CA PRO A 58 21.41 -5.14 1.28
C PRO A 58 21.33 -5.59 -0.18
N PHE A 59 20.18 -6.04 -0.67
CA PHE A 59 20.00 -6.63 -2.00
C PHE A 59 19.60 -5.64 -3.08
N VAL A 60 19.29 -4.40 -2.71
CA VAL A 60 18.87 -3.33 -3.64
C VAL A 60 19.78 -3.18 -4.87
N PRO A 61 21.14 -3.21 -4.77
CA PRO A 61 21.97 -3.10 -5.97
C PRO A 61 21.79 -4.25 -6.96
N GLN A 62 21.53 -5.47 -6.46
CA GLN A 62 21.28 -6.65 -7.29
C GLN A 62 19.90 -6.55 -7.94
N GLU A 63 18.87 -6.19 -7.17
CA GLU A 63 17.52 -6.03 -7.67
C GLU A 63 17.46 -4.96 -8.77
N GLN A 64 17.99 -3.77 -8.52
CA GLN A 64 18.04 -2.70 -9.52
C GLN A 64 18.77 -3.11 -10.81
N THR A 65 19.85 -3.91 -10.67
CA THR A 65 20.56 -4.43 -11.84
C THR A 65 19.66 -5.32 -12.69
N GLU A 66 18.86 -6.16 -12.06
CA GLU A 66 17.96 -7.08 -12.75
C GLU A 66 16.67 -6.41 -13.23
N ALA A 67 16.19 -5.40 -12.52
CA ALA A 67 14.99 -4.64 -12.89
C ALA A 67 15.25 -3.44 -13.81
N GLY A 68 16.43 -3.34 -14.40
CA GLY A 68 16.74 -2.26 -15.36
C GLY A 68 16.97 -0.89 -14.72
N GLY A 69 17.32 -0.85 -13.44
CA GLY A 69 17.58 0.36 -12.65
C GLY A 69 16.50 0.74 -11.66
N GLU A 70 15.40 -0.02 -11.64
CA GLU A 70 14.27 0.20 -10.72
C GLU A 70 14.38 -0.68 -9.47
N LEU A 71 13.74 -0.26 -8.37
CA LEU A 71 13.58 -1.03 -7.14
C LEU A 71 12.10 -1.40 -6.98
N LEU A 72 11.79 -2.70 -7.01
CA LEU A 72 10.43 -3.23 -7.07
C LEU A 72 10.02 -3.90 -5.74
N VAL A 73 10.03 -3.15 -4.64
CA VAL A 73 9.79 -3.66 -3.28
C VAL A 73 8.72 -2.84 -2.55
N HIS A 74 7.88 -3.53 -1.78
CA HIS A 74 6.97 -2.94 -0.82
C HIS A 74 7.56 -3.06 0.59
N TYR A 75 8.02 -1.96 1.17
CA TYR A 75 8.65 -1.99 2.48
C TYR A 75 7.67 -1.76 3.63
N GLN A 76 8.04 -2.31 4.79
CA GLN A 76 7.39 -2.03 6.07
C GLN A 76 7.46 -0.53 6.39
N VAL A 77 6.38 0.07 6.97
CA VAL A 77 6.50 1.36 7.63
C VAL A 77 7.34 1.21 8.90
N PRO A 78 8.31 2.09 9.19
CA PRO A 78 9.03 2.06 10.46
C PRO A 78 8.04 2.21 11.63
N LEU A 79 7.94 1.18 12.49
CA LEU A 79 7.06 1.22 13.67
C LEU A 79 7.80 1.90 14.81
N ILE A 80 7.13 2.81 15.53
CA ILE A 80 7.78 3.63 16.54
C ILE A 80 6.97 3.65 17.83
N GLU A 81 7.65 3.40 18.94
CA GLU A 81 7.10 3.62 20.27
C GLU A 81 8.18 4.11 21.24
N GLY A 82 7.97 5.29 21.81
CA GLY A 82 8.96 5.94 22.64
C GLY A 82 10.28 6.20 21.89
N LYS A 83 11.37 5.62 22.37
CA LYS A 83 12.71 5.70 21.74
C LYS A 83 13.04 4.52 20.84
N HIS A 84 12.14 3.57 20.68
CA HIS A 84 12.37 2.36 19.89
C HIS A 84 11.75 2.49 18.49
N VAL A 85 12.47 1.93 17.53
CA VAL A 85 12.07 1.77 16.13
C VAL A 85 12.12 0.30 15.81
N TYR A 86 11.04 -0.24 15.25
CA TYR A 86 10.96 -1.63 14.81
C TYR A 86 10.87 -1.62 13.30
N MET A 87 11.72 -2.40 12.66
CA MET A 87 11.91 -2.34 11.22
C MET A 87 12.30 -3.69 10.67
N GLU A 88 11.84 -3.99 9.47
CA GLU A 88 12.32 -5.15 8.73
C GLU A 88 13.81 -5.02 8.39
N PHE A 89 14.49 -6.14 8.38
CA PHE A 89 15.85 -6.27 7.87
C PHE A 89 15.96 -7.55 7.05
N LYS A 90 16.48 -7.45 5.85
CA LYS A 90 16.76 -8.61 5.03
C LYS A 90 18.18 -9.12 5.24
N THR A 91 18.32 -10.43 5.19
CA THR A 91 19.59 -11.18 5.22
C THR A 91 19.45 -12.41 4.32
N GLY A 92 20.43 -13.31 4.31
CA GLY A 92 20.41 -14.46 3.44
C GLY A 92 21.17 -14.21 2.15
N THR A 93 20.66 -14.68 1.02
CA THR A 93 21.37 -14.63 -0.26
C THR A 93 20.42 -14.26 -1.40
N TRP A 94 20.79 -13.21 -2.14
CA TRP A 94 20.20 -12.94 -3.46
C TRP A 94 20.69 -13.97 -4.46
N VAL A 95 19.79 -14.54 -5.25
CA VAL A 95 20.12 -15.47 -6.33
C VAL A 95 19.95 -14.75 -7.68
N PRO A 96 21.05 -14.37 -8.35
CA PRO A 96 20.96 -13.66 -9.63
C PRO A 96 20.38 -14.55 -10.71
N CYS A 97 19.65 -13.96 -11.66
CA CYS A 97 19.22 -14.64 -12.85
C CYS A 97 20.38 -14.83 -13.84
N SER A 98 20.32 -15.88 -14.67
CA SER A 98 21.33 -16.12 -15.71
C SER A 98 21.39 -14.98 -16.72
N THR A 99 20.26 -14.33 -16.96
CA THR A 99 20.12 -13.11 -17.74
C THR A 99 19.36 -12.09 -16.90
N PRO A 100 19.86 -10.87 -16.70
CA PRO A 100 19.14 -9.83 -15.98
C PRO A 100 17.72 -9.60 -16.58
N GLY A 101 16.72 -9.48 -15.72
CA GLY A 101 15.32 -9.32 -16.12
C GLY A 101 14.62 -10.59 -16.60
N SER A 102 15.25 -11.77 -16.47
CA SER A 102 14.66 -13.05 -16.88
C SER A 102 13.86 -13.77 -15.79
N TRP A 103 13.66 -13.15 -14.64
CA TRP A 103 12.77 -13.68 -13.61
C TRP A 103 11.35 -13.85 -14.18
N GLY A 104 10.78 -15.00 -14.11
CA GLY A 104 9.51 -15.35 -14.77
C GLY A 104 9.63 -16.37 -15.89
N ASN A 105 10.86 -16.74 -16.26
CA ASN A 105 11.13 -17.80 -17.25
C ASN A 105 11.28 -19.20 -16.63
N GLY A 106 10.78 -19.39 -15.41
CA GLY A 106 10.89 -20.67 -14.69
C GLY A 106 12.25 -20.89 -13.99
N GLU A 107 13.16 -19.92 -14.00
CA GLU A 107 14.39 -19.96 -13.22
C GLU A 107 14.10 -19.65 -11.74
N ALA A 108 14.77 -20.34 -10.82
CA ALA A 108 14.77 -20.01 -9.40
C ALA A 108 15.78 -18.90 -9.13
N CYS A 109 15.45 -17.67 -9.56
CA CYS A 109 16.30 -16.48 -9.47
C CYS A 109 15.46 -15.25 -9.17
N GLY A 110 16.07 -14.17 -8.68
CA GLY A 110 15.37 -12.97 -8.29
C GLY A 110 14.19 -13.27 -7.35
N PRO A 111 13.00 -12.73 -7.60
CA PRO A 111 11.82 -13.02 -6.78
C PRO A 111 11.41 -14.50 -6.73
N ASN A 112 11.76 -15.31 -7.73
CA ASN A 112 11.49 -16.76 -7.69
C ASN A 112 12.40 -17.51 -6.70
N ALA A 113 13.45 -16.86 -6.20
CA ALA A 113 14.38 -17.41 -5.22
C ALA A 113 14.26 -16.77 -3.83
N TRP A 114 13.15 -16.12 -3.51
CA TRP A 114 12.92 -15.49 -2.20
C TRP A 114 13.10 -16.44 -1.00
N ASN A 115 13.00 -17.75 -1.21
CA ASN A 115 13.30 -18.73 -0.17
C ASN A 115 14.76 -18.69 0.33
N GLN A 116 15.70 -18.08 -0.39
CA GLN A 116 17.09 -17.88 0.01
C GLN A 116 17.29 -16.57 0.79
N GLU A 117 16.35 -15.65 0.73
CA GLU A 117 16.35 -14.45 1.55
C GLU A 117 15.68 -14.69 2.89
N ILE A 118 16.03 -13.91 3.88
CA ILE A 118 15.56 -14.07 5.26
C ILE A 118 15.07 -12.72 5.76
N TRP A 119 13.80 -12.66 6.12
CA TRP A 119 13.19 -11.49 6.76
C TRP A 119 13.39 -11.54 8.27
N ASN A 120 13.74 -10.42 8.83
CA ASN A 120 13.91 -10.23 10.25
C ASN A 120 13.12 -9.01 10.69
N GLU A 121 12.55 -9.04 11.89
CA GLU A 121 12.11 -7.85 12.60
C GLU A 121 13.19 -7.45 13.59
N LYS A 122 13.70 -6.23 13.48
CA LYS A 122 14.75 -5.71 14.36
C LYS A 122 14.26 -4.51 15.14
N ALA A 123 14.50 -4.51 16.46
CA ALA A 123 14.38 -3.31 17.24
C ALA A 123 15.67 -2.51 17.23
N LEU A 124 15.53 -1.23 17.01
CA LEU A 124 16.56 -0.21 17.17
C LEU A 124 16.16 0.72 18.31
N ALA A 125 17.13 1.30 19.00
CA ALA A 125 16.88 2.24 20.08
C ALA A 125 17.79 3.48 20.00
N TRP A 126 17.24 4.65 20.27
CA TRP A 126 18.04 5.87 20.45
C TRP A 126 18.80 5.81 21.76
N ARG A 127 20.13 5.85 21.67
CA ARG A 127 21.09 5.90 22.81
C ARG A 127 22.19 6.89 22.48
N ASP A 128 22.35 7.88 23.33
CA ASP A 128 23.40 8.92 23.18
C ASP A 128 23.42 9.55 21.78
N GLY A 129 22.24 9.94 21.28
CA GLY A 129 22.08 10.57 19.96
C GLY A 129 22.27 9.64 18.77
N LYS A 130 22.43 8.33 18.98
CA LYS A 130 22.61 7.33 17.91
C LYS A 130 21.49 6.30 17.93
N LEU A 131 21.06 5.88 16.75
CA LEU A 131 20.13 4.77 16.58
C LEU A 131 20.94 3.46 16.48
N VAL A 132 20.80 2.59 17.46
CA VAL A 132 21.59 1.35 17.59
C VAL A 132 20.68 0.14 17.71
N ALA A 133 21.14 -1.02 17.22
CA ALA A 133 20.41 -2.28 17.33
C ALA A 133 20.24 -2.69 18.81
N ASP A 134 19.03 -3.14 19.15
CA ASP A 134 18.67 -3.62 20.48
C ASP A 134 18.45 -5.13 20.49
N TRP A 135 17.58 -5.65 19.62
CA TRP A 135 17.38 -7.08 19.42
C TRP A 135 16.98 -7.38 17.95
N ASN A 136 17.07 -8.65 17.58
CA ASN A 136 16.69 -9.17 16.27
C ASN A 136 15.87 -10.44 16.42
N PHE A 137 14.76 -10.54 15.70
CA PHE A 137 13.94 -11.72 15.56
C PHE A 137 13.91 -12.15 14.10
N GLN A 138 14.40 -13.35 13.80
CA GLN A 138 14.29 -13.93 12.46
C GLN A 138 12.95 -14.64 12.33
N THR A 139 12.15 -14.27 11.33
CA THR A 139 10.91 -14.96 10.99
C THR A 139 11.15 -16.04 9.94
N ASP A 140 10.20 -16.97 9.85
CA ASP A 140 10.10 -17.97 8.79
C ASP A 140 9.13 -17.53 7.66
N TRP A 141 8.60 -16.31 7.73
CA TRP A 141 7.75 -15.76 6.68
C TRP A 141 8.47 -15.72 5.33
N LYS A 142 7.71 -16.00 4.28
CA LYS A 142 8.11 -15.80 2.88
C LYS A 142 6.96 -15.13 2.14
N PRO A 143 7.27 -14.30 1.13
CA PRO A 143 6.25 -13.83 0.20
C PRO A 143 5.66 -14.98 -0.59
N GLU A 144 4.42 -14.81 -1.01
CA GLU A 144 3.76 -15.72 -1.93
C GLU A 144 4.48 -15.74 -3.28
N PRO A 145 4.65 -16.93 -3.88
CA PRO A 145 5.19 -17.05 -5.22
C PRO A 145 4.18 -16.47 -6.20
N ASN A 146 4.44 -15.26 -6.66
CA ASN A 146 3.66 -14.63 -7.70
C ASN A 146 4.56 -14.50 -8.93
N GLY A 147 4.47 -15.37 -9.89
CA GLY A 147 5.30 -15.29 -11.09
C GLY A 147 5.16 -13.93 -11.77
N PHE A 148 4.11 -13.76 -12.53
CA PHE A 148 3.88 -12.58 -13.36
C PHE A 148 2.94 -11.53 -12.73
N GLY A 149 2.20 -11.88 -11.67
CA GLY A 149 1.12 -11.06 -11.10
C GLY A 149 1.57 -9.76 -10.48
N LEU A 150 2.73 -9.77 -9.84
CA LEU A 150 3.35 -8.57 -9.27
C LEU A 150 4.48 -8.02 -10.14
N ASN A 151 4.65 -8.51 -11.38
CA ASN A 151 5.76 -8.11 -12.25
C ASN A 151 7.13 -8.14 -11.54
N GLY A 152 7.32 -9.08 -10.62
CA GLY A 152 8.51 -9.16 -9.78
C GLY A 152 8.49 -8.28 -8.52
N TRP A 153 7.44 -7.50 -8.26
CA TRP A 153 7.34 -6.71 -7.04
C TRP A 153 7.28 -7.60 -5.79
N GLU A 154 8.12 -7.31 -4.83
CA GLU A 154 8.11 -7.99 -3.55
C GLU A 154 6.93 -7.49 -2.69
N PRO A 155 6.09 -8.40 -2.15
CA PRO A 155 5.01 -8.03 -1.25
C PRO A 155 5.50 -7.49 0.09
N VAL A 156 4.67 -6.70 0.76
CA VAL A 156 5.03 -6.10 2.04
C VAL A 156 5.08 -7.12 3.18
N PHE A 157 6.22 -7.20 3.85
CA PHE A 157 6.36 -7.80 5.18
C PHE A 157 6.05 -6.72 6.21
N HIS A 158 4.97 -6.86 7.02
CA HIS A 158 4.59 -5.78 7.92
C HIS A 158 3.97 -6.25 9.23
N PRO A 159 4.75 -6.24 10.33
CA PRO A 159 4.29 -6.47 11.69
C PRO A 159 3.36 -5.40 12.25
N ALA A 160 2.81 -5.64 13.45
CA ALA A 160 2.07 -4.66 14.23
C ALA A 160 2.45 -4.72 15.71
N LEU A 161 2.54 -3.55 16.36
CA LEU A 161 2.75 -3.43 17.79
C LEU A 161 1.39 -3.49 18.53
N SER A 162 1.28 -4.35 19.54
CA SER A 162 0.09 -4.42 20.38
C SER A 162 0.42 -4.89 21.79
N ARG A 163 0.00 -4.12 22.80
CA ARG A 163 0.04 -4.50 24.23
C ARG A 163 1.38 -5.06 24.72
N GLY A 164 2.50 -4.45 24.32
CA GLY A 164 3.84 -4.88 24.76
C GLY A 164 4.46 -6.00 23.91
N PHE A 165 3.84 -6.35 22.79
CA PHE A 165 4.31 -7.35 21.85
C PHE A 165 4.45 -6.77 20.45
N VAL A 166 5.32 -7.39 19.68
CA VAL A 166 5.36 -7.28 18.22
C VAL A 166 4.74 -8.56 17.67
N TYR A 167 3.71 -8.42 16.84
CA TYR A 167 3.13 -9.52 16.10
C TYR A 167 3.77 -9.52 14.72
N VAL A 168 4.50 -10.59 14.40
CA VAL A 168 5.33 -10.70 13.19
C VAL A 168 4.76 -11.78 12.29
N PRO A 169 4.54 -11.52 10.98
CA PRO A 169 4.12 -12.55 10.04
C PRO A 169 5.05 -13.77 10.07
N GLY A 170 4.48 -14.97 9.96
CA GLY A 170 5.20 -16.23 9.89
C GLY A 170 4.76 -17.08 8.70
N ALA A 171 5.47 -18.17 8.45
CA ALA A 171 5.11 -19.13 7.42
C ALA A 171 3.75 -19.78 7.70
N GLY A 172 3.09 -20.27 6.64
CA GLY A 172 1.83 -21.01 6.78
C GLY A 172 0.64 -20.17 7.22
N GLY A 173 0.64 -18.86 6.98
CA GLY A 173 -0.43 -17.96 7.45
C GLY A 173 -0.41 -17.76 8.96
N THR A 174 0.69 -18.07 9.63
CA THR A 174 0.87 -17.95 11.09
C THR A 174 1.38 -16.57 11.49
N VAL A 175 1.36 -16.30 12.80
CA VAL A 175 1.90 -15.08 13.39
C VAL A 175 2.72 -15.40 14.63
N TRP A 176 3.92 -14.85 14.69
CA TRP A 176 4.77 -14.87 15.87
C TRP A 176 4.42 -13.72 16.80
N LYS A 177 4.24 -14.02 18.09
CA LYS A 177 4.11 -13.04 19.15
C LYS A 177 5.43 -12.90 19.88
N VAL A 178 6.07 -11.76 19.73
CA VAL A 178 7.41 -11.49 20.21
C VAL A 178 7.34 -10.42 21.29
N ASN A 179 8.08 -10.62 22.40
CA ASN A 179 8.17 -9.60 23.45
C ASN A 179 8.91 -8.37 22.91
N ARG A 180 8.26 -7.22 22.99
CA ARG A 180 8.75 -5.98 22.41
C ARG A 180 10.05 -5.47 23.05
N GLU A 181 10.30 -5.78 24.33
CA GLU A 181 11.46 -5.25 25.07
C GLU A 181 12.76 -6.02 24.76
N ASN A 182 12.65 -7.31 24.40
CA ASN A 182 13.83 -8.17 24.33
C ASN A 182 13.88 -9.11 23.12
N GLY A 183 12.87 -9.10 22.26
CA GLY A 183 12.81 -9.93 21.05
C GLY A 183 12.54 -11.42 21.31
N HIS A 184 12.25 -11.84 22.55
CA HIS A 184 11.98 -13.24 22.85
C HIS A 184 10.60 -13.66 22.36
N VAL A 185 10.53 -14.85 21.75
CA VAL A 185 9.26 -15.45 21.34
C VAL A 185 8.41 -15.79 22.57
N VAL A 186 7.16 -15.34 22.54
CA VAL A 186 6.14 -15.64 23.55
C VAL A 186 5.25 -16.79 23.08
N SER A 187 4.78 -16.71 21.84
CA SER A 187 3.98 -17.77 21.21
C SER A 187 4.10 -17.74 19.69
N HIS A 188 3.82 -18.89 19.08
CA HIS A 188 3.62 -19.05 17.64
C HIS A 188 2.16 -19.44 17.42
N ILE A 189 1.40 -18.57 16.77
CA ILE A 189 -0.05 -18.69 16.65
C ILE A 189 -0.37 -19.18 15.24
N ASN A 190 -0.89 -20.42 15.15
CA ASN A 190 -1.34 -21.00 13.89
C ASN A 190 -2.87 -21.13 13.89
N PRO A 191 -3.59 -20.31 13.11
CA PRO A 191 -5.05 -20.39 13.00
C PRO A 191 -5.58 -21.65 12.32
N PHE A 192 -4.72 -22.36 11.59
CA PHE A 192 -5.09 -23.47 10.70
C PHE A 192 -4.76 -24.85 11.27
N GLY A 193 -4.30 -24.92 12.52
CA GLY A 193 -4.03 -26.19 13.20
C GLY A 193 -2.59 -26.35 13.68
N SER A 194 -2.11 -27.59 13.80
CA SER A 194 -0.78 -27.87 14.36
C SER A 194 0.34 -27.92 13.31
N MET A 195 -0.01 -28.05 12.04
CA MET A 195 0.98 -28.12 10.94
C MET A 195 1.04 -26.77 10.23
N VAL A 196 2.25 -26.37 9.86
CA VAL A 196 2.50 -25.20 9.02
C VAL A 196 2.48 -25.66 7.56
N ASP A 197 1.59 -25.13 6.77
CA ASP A 197 1.51 -25.39 5.33
C ASP A 197 2.38 -24.35 4.59
N PRO A 198 3.44 -24.78 3.88
CA PRO A 198 4.34 -23.85 3.20
C PRO A 198 3.70 -23.05 2.06
N ASN A 199 2.52 -23.46 1.57
CA ASN A 199 1.80 -22.80 0.50
C ASN A 199 0.67 -21.88 1.00
N THR A 200 0.64 -21.61 2.30
CA THR A 200 -0.27 -20.68 2.95
C THR A 200 0.49 -19.44 3.42
N PHE A 201 0.04 -18.25 3.02
CA PHE A 201 0.80 -17.01 3.15
C PHE A 201 0.00 -15.93 3.87
N VAL A 202 0.67 -15.17 4.74
CA VAL A 202 0.17 -13.86 5.21
C VAL A 202 0.38 -12.86 4.07
N SER A 203 -0.70 -12.34 3.48
CA SER A 203 -0.68 -11.62 2.21
C SER A 203 -0.75 -10.09 2.34
N GLY A 204 -0.44 -9.53 3.50
CA GLY A 204 -0.44 -8.09 3.71
C GLY A 204 -0.15 -7.66 5.15
N PRO A 205 -0.17 -6.34 5.43
CA PRO A 205 0.12 -5.82 6.76
C PRO A 205 -0.84 -6.32 7.83
N LEU A 206 -0.30 -6.51 9.04
CA LEU A 206 -1.10 -6.77 10.23
C LEU A 206 -1.67 -5.45 10.77
N THR A 207 -2.91 -5.50 11.25
CA THR A 207 -3.57 -4.37 11.93
C THR A 207 -3.98 -4.75 13.34
N ALA A 208 -3.68 -3.91 14.32
CA ALA A 208 -4.09 -4.09 15.70
C ALA A 208 -5.18 -3.08 16.12
N ASP A 209 -6.21 -3.55 16.82
CA ASP A 209 -7.24 -2.68 17.37
C ASP A 209 -6.91 -2.21 18.81
N ALA A 210 -7.69 -1.25 19.33
CA ALA A 210 -7.53 -0.72 20.68
C ALA A 210 -7.77 -1.79 21.79
N HIS A 211 -8.42 -2.91 21.45
CA HIS A 211 -8.63 -4.03 22.36
C HIS A 211 -7.46 -5.02 22.36
N GLY A 212 -6.49 -4.82 21.46
CA GLY A 212 -5.30 -5.65 21.31
C GLY A 212 -5.52 -6.90 20.47
N ASN A 213 -6.63 -6.98 19.73
CA ASN A 213 -6.76 -7.99 18.69
C ASN A 213 -5.91 -7.61 17.50
N VAL A 214 -5.40 -8.62 16.77
CA VAL A 214 -4.63 -8.46 15.55
C VAL A 214 -5.38 -9.12 14.40
N TYR A 215 -5.44 -8.43 13.27
CA TYR A 215 -6.17 -8.84 12.08
C TYR A 215 -5.23 -8.88 10.88
N TYR A 216 -5.39 -9.87 10.01
CA TYR A 216 -4.61 -10.00 8.78
C TYR A 216 -5.28 -10.92 7.77
N ASN A 217 -4.86 -10.80 6.52
CA ASN A 217 -5.34 -11.60 5.41
C ASN A 217 -4.39 -12.77 5.13
N VAL A 218 -4.97 -13.90 4.74
CA VAL A 218 -4.24 -15.14 4.43
C VAL A 218 -4.76 -15.72 3.13
N MET A 219 -3.85 -16.28 2.34
CA MET A 219 -4.15 -16.95 1.08
C MET A 219 -3.38 -18.27 1.01
N GLN A 220 -4.04 -19.33 0.55
CA GLN A 220 -3.43 -20.63 0.27
C GLN A 220 -3.40 -20.85 -1.24
N LEU A 221 -2.21 -21.08 -1.76
CA LEU A 221 -1.97 -21.37 -3.18
C LEU A 221 -1.73 -22.86 -3.41
N GLU A 222 -1.82 -23.28 -4.67
CA GLU A 222 -1.42 -24.61 -5.11
C GLU A 222 0.10 -24.80 -4.94
N ASP A 223 0.53 -26.05 -4.82
CA ASP A 223 1.96 -26.36 -4.73
C ASP A 223 2.65 -26.00 -6.06
N PRO A 224 3.65 -25.08 -6.05
CA PRO A 224 4.37 -24.67 -7.25
C PRO A 224 5.17 -25.82 -7.91
N ALA A 225 5.35 -26.95 -7.23
CA ALA A 225 5.96 -28.14 -7.83
C ALA A 225 5.03 -28.90 -8.78
N VAL A 226 3.71 -28.70 -8.68
CA VAL A 226 2.70 -29.41 -9.47
C VAL A 226 1.89 -28.52 -10.40
N ALA A 227 1.85 -27.22 -10.15
CA ALA A 227 1.07 -26.25 -10.93
C ALA A 227 1.74 -24.86 -10.90
N ASP A 228 1.34 -23.99 -11.85
CA ASP A 228 1.54 -22.56 -11.70
C ASP A 228 0.54 -22.05 -10.66
N PRO A 229 0.99 -21.68 -9.44
CA PRO A 229 0.09 -21.37 -8.34
C PRO A 229 -0.62 -20.03 -8.50
N TRP A 230 -0.24 -19.22 -9.51
CA TRP A 230 -0.80 -17.89 -9.68
C TRP A 230 -1.72 -17.78 -10.91
N PHE A 231 -1.33 -18.32 -12.05
CA PHE A 231 -2.11 -18.24 -13.29
C PHE A 231 -2.69 -19.57 -13.75
N GLY A 232 -2.03 -20.67 -13.41
CA GLY A 232 -2.41 -22.01 -13.81
C GLY A 232 -3.39 -22.69 -12.86
N SER A 233 -3.51 -22.21 -11.63
CA SER A 233 -4.39 -22.75 -10.58
C SER A 233 -5.14 -21.65 -9.86
N ASP A 234 -6.35 -21.95 -9.40
CA ASP A 234 -7.09 -21.06 -8.49
C ASP A 234 -6.54 -21.18 -7.06
N VAL A 235 -6.87 -20.21 -6.18
CA VAL A 235 -6.52 -20.33 -4.76
C VAL A 235 -7.26 -21.49 -4.11
N LEU A 236 -6.56 -22.26 -3.27
CA LEU A 236 -7.15 -23.36 -2.50
C LEU A 236 -7.97 -22.85 -1.32
N GLY A 237 -7.65 -21.64 -0.83
CA GLY A 237 -8.40 -20.98 0.22
C GLY A 237 -7.91 -19.57 0.46
N ALA A 238 -8.77 -18.74 1.05
CA ALA A 238 -8.43 -17.38 1.46
C ALA A 238 -9.26 -16.99 2.69
N TRP A 239 -8.63 -16.32 3.66
CA TRP A 239 -9.23 -16.02 4.96
C TRP A 239 -8.86 -14.63 5.46
N LEU A 240 -9.79 -14.02 6.17
CA LEU A 240 -9.49 -12.99 7.16
C LEU A 240 -9.32 -13.66 8.53
N VAL A 241 -8.21 -13.37 9.19
CA VAL A 241 -7.87 -13.91 10.51
C VAL A 241 -7.96 -12.81 11.55
N LYS A 242 -8.47 -13.18 12.74
CA LYS A 242 -8.44 -12.37 13.96
C LYS A 242 -7.77 -13.16 15.07
N VAL A 243 -6.73 -12.61 15.65
CA VAL A 243 -6.04 -13.14 16.84
C VAL A 243 -6.37 -12.27 18.04
N LYS A 244 -6.86 -12.88 19.12
CA LYS A 244 -7.16 -12.20 20.38
C LYS A 244 -5.90 -12.07 21.27
N PRO A 245 -5.87 -11.18 22.28
CA PRO A 245 -4.72 -11.02 23.18
C PRO A 245 -4.30 -12.28 23.92
N ASN A 246 -5.23 -13.23 24.09
CA ASN A 246 -5.00 -14.53 24.73
C ASN A 246 -4.58 -15.63 23.74
N ASP A 247 -4.15 -15.25 22.54
CA ASP A 247 -3.66 -16.10 21.46
C ASP A 247 -4.73 -17.01 20.81
N GLN A 248 -6.01 -16.84 21.18
CA GLN A 248 -7.11 -17.48 20.44
C GLN A 248 -7.30 -16.83 19.08
N SER A 249 -7.39 -17.64 18.03
CA SER A 249 -7.67 -17.18 16.67
C SER A 249 -9.09 -17.51 16.22
N MET A 250 -9.59 -16.71 15.30
CA MET A 250 -10.83 -16.91 14.55
C MET A 250 -10.54 -16.63 13.08
N THR A 251 -11.20 -17.35 12.19
CA THR A 251 -11.07 -17.19 10.74
C THR A 251 -12.42 -17.12 10.09
N VAL A 252 -12.52 -16.44 8.96
CA VAL A 252 -13.68 -16.47 8.05
C VAL A 252 -13.15 -16.52 6.62
N THR A 253 -13.78 -17.33 5.76
CA THR A 253 -13.35 -17.46 4.37
C THR A 253 -13.82 -16.27 3.54
N TYR A 254 -13.05 -15.90 2.50
CA TYR A 254 -13.47 -14.84 1.58
C TYR A 254 -14.71 -15.23 0.77
N ALA A 255 -14.95 -16.52 0.52
CA ALA A 255 -16.18 -17.01 -0.08
C ALA A 255 -17.43 -16.71 0.78
N ASP A 256 -17.30 -16.82 2.12
CA ASP A 256 -18.39 -16.48 3.05
C ASP A 256 -18.56 -14.97 3.22
N LEU A 257 -17.48 -14.19 3.04
CA LEU A 257 -17.51 -12.73 3.17
C LEU A 257 -18.23 -12.03 2.02
N VAL A 258 -18.23 -12.62 0.83
CA VAL A 258 -18.84 -12.04 -0.37
C VAL A 258 -19.86 -13.02 -0.98
N PRO A 259 -20.94 -13.32 -0.26
CA PRO A 259 -21.94 -14.26 -0.75
C PRO A 259 -22.58 -13.76 -2.06
N GLY A 260 -22.61 -14.64 -3.07
CA GLY A 260 -23.10 -14.31 -4.41
C GLY A 260 -22.09 -13.61 -5.32
N ALA A 261 -20.84 -13.41 -4.89
CA ALA A 261 -19.76 -13.07 -5.81
C ALA A 261 -19.46 -14.23 -6.76
N PRO A 262 -18.90 -13.95 -7.96
CA PRO A 262 -18.42 -14.99 -8.85
C PRO A 262 -17.42 -15.91 -8.14
N GLY A 263 -17.56 -17.21 -8.34
CA GLY A 263 -16.67 -18.24 -7.80
C GLY A 263 -15.68 -18.78 -8.83
N ALA A 264 -14.95 -19.81 -8.43
CA ALA A 264 -13.88 -20.43 -9.20
C ALA A 264 -14.23 -20.79 -10.66
N PHE A 265 -15.47 -21.24 -10.88
CA PHE A 265 -15.92 -21.77 -12.18
C PHE A 265 -16.83 -20.80 -12.96
N ASP A 266 -17.06 -19.61 -12.42
CA ASP A 266 -17.84 -18.59 -13.09
C ASP A 266 -16.98 -17.82 -14.08
N ASN A 267 -17.62 -17.26 -15.11
CA ASN A 267 -17.00 -16.35 -16.05
C ASN A 267 -17.32 -14.90 -15.72
N CYS A 268 -16.29 -14.08 -15.68
CA CYS A 268 -16.37 -12.64 -15.52
C CYS A 268 -16.27 -11.90 -16.86
N PRO A 269 -16.77 -10.65 -16.97
CA PRO A 269 -16.53 -9.82 -18.14
C PRO A 269 -15.05 -9.60 -18.36
N GLY A 270 -14.55 -9.87 -19.57
CA GLY A 270 -13.17 -9.60 -19.95
C GLY A 270 -12.92 -8.15 -20.34
N ILE A 271 -11.75 -7.92 -20.91
CA ILE A 271 -11.35 -6.66 -21.53
C ILE A 271 -10.87 -6.93 -22.96
N PHE A 272 -10.91 -5.90 -23.81
CA PHE A 272 -10.35 -5.99 -25.15
C PHE A 272 -8.83 -5.85 -25.08
N PHE A 273 -8.10 -6.91 -25.39
CA PHE A 273 -6.63 -6.90 -25.43
C PHE A 273 -6.04 -6.69 -26.82
N ASP A 274 -6.86 -6.85 -27.87
CA ASP A 274 -6.34 -6.80 -29.25
C ASP A 274 -6.14 -5.36 -29.70
N THR A 275 -4.90 -4.92 -29.69
CA THR A 275 -4.49 -3.58 -30.17
C THR A 275 -4.64 -3.41 -31.68
N THR A 276 -4.84 -4.48 -32.45
CA THR A 276 -5.07 -4.42 -33.90
C THR A 276 -6.47 -3.93 -34.23
N THR A 277 -7.39 -3.97 -33.29
CA THR A 277 -8.79 -3.53 -33.45
C THR A 277 -9.03 -2.06 -33.14
N LEU A 278 -7.98 -1.28 -32.91
CA LEU A 278 -8.08 0.16 -32.66
C LEU A 278 -8.81 0.92 -33.78
N PRO A 279 -9.53 2.02 -33.48
CA PRO A 279 -9.81 2.62 -32.17
C PRO A 279 -10.77 1.79 -31.33
N TRP A 280 -10.65 1.90 -30.00
CA TRP A 280 -11.46 1.13 -29.07
C TRP A 280 -12.75 1.84 -28.65
N PRO A 281 -13.78 1.08 -28.25
CA PRO A 281 -13.96 -0.37 -28.36
C PRO A 281 -13.95 -0.82 -29.84
N PRO A 282 -13.78 -2.11 -30.14
CA PRO A 282 -13.74 -2.62 -31.53
C PRO A 282 -14.95 -2.24 -32.37
N SER A 283 -16.12 -2.11 -31.76
CA SER A 283 -17.32 -1.48 -32.31
C SER A 283 -18.13 -0.82 -31.20
N PRO A 284 -19.10 0.07 -31.52
CA PRO A 284 -19.94 0.72 -30.50
C PRO A 284 -20.77 -0.27 -29.65
N THR A 285 -20.95 -1.49 -30.09
CA THR A 285 -21.73 -2.54 -29.41
C THR A 285 -20.89 -3.76 -29.06
N ALA A 286 -19.57 -3.70 -29.22
CA ALA A 286 -18.69 -4.80 -28.89
C ALA A 286 -18.76 -5.11 -27.38
N VAL A 287 -18.69 -6.41 -27.06
CA VAL A 287 -18.56 -6.94 -25.69
C VAL A 287 -17.30 -7.78 -25.67
N PRO A 288 -16.42 -7.61 -24.68
CA PRO A 288 -15.21 -8.44 -24.58
C PRO A 288 -15.58 -9.90 -24.27
N ASP A 289 -14.71 -10.81 -24.71
CA ASP A 289 -14.88 -12.23 -24.37
C ASP A 289 -14.75 -12.42 -22.85
N PRO A 290 -15.61 -13.26 -22.25
CA PRO A 290 -15.52 -13.56 -20.82
C PRO A 290 -14.31 -14.45 -20.51
N PHE A 291 -13.82 -14.38 -19.29
CA PHE A 291 -12.75 -15.25 -18.79
C PHE A 291 -13.03 -15.71 -17.35
N PRO A 292 -12.32 -16.72 -16.83
CA PRO A 292 -12.56 -17.23 -15.48
C PRO A 292 -12.39 -16.15 -14.41
N CYS A 293 -13.32 -16.08 -13.45
CA CYS A 293 -13.24 -15.13 -12.32
C CYS A 293 -12.20 -15.56 -11.31
N GLY A 294 -12.08 -16.86 -11.04
CA GLY A 294 -11.38 -17.41 -9.89
C GLY A 294 -12.10 -17.15 -8.57
N SER A 295 -11.69 -17.85 -7.54
CA SER A 295 -12.24 -17.72 -6.18
C SER A 295 -11.97 -16.34 -5.58
N GLN A 296 -12.86 -15.90 -4.70
CA GLN A 296 -12.69 -14.65 -3.96
C GLN A 296 -11.54 -14.78 -2.96
N ARG A 297 -10.66 -13.79 -2.95
CA ARG A 297 -9.47 -13.68 -2.09
C ARG A 297 -9.16 -12.22 -1.74
N PRO A 298 -8.31 -11.95 -0.73
CA PRO A 298 -7.82 -10.59 -0.51
C PRO A 298 -6.94 -10.11 -1.67
N GLY A 299 -6.83 -8.80 -1.84
CA GLY A 299 -5.68 -8.23 -2.56
C GLY A 299 -4.40 -8.44 -1.76
N VAL A 300 -3.28 -8.68 -2.45
CA VAL A 300 -1.95 -8.66 -1.82
C VAL A 300 -1.68 -7.24 -1.30
N ASN A 301 -0.94 -7.11 -0.20
CA ASN A 301 -0.62 -5.85 0.49
C ASN A 301 -1.80 -5.10 1.12
N VAL A 302 -3.00 -5.68 1.15
CA VAL A 302 -4.18 -5.05 1.79
C VAL A 302 -4.18 -5.32 3.29
N ALA A 303 -4.11 -4.25 4.09
CA ALA A 303 -4.33 -4.29 5.53
C ALA A 303 -5.82 -4.17 5.86
N PRO A 304 -6.40 -4.99 6.75
CA PRO A 304 -7.75 -4.75 7.27
C PRO A 304 -7.81 -3.46 8.09
N ALA A 305 -8.82 -2.60 7.89
CA ALA A 305 -9.05 -1.43 8.73
C ALA A 305 -10.17 -1.69 9.73
N ILE A 306 -10.04 -1.15 10.96
CA ILE A 306 -11.05 -1.34 12.01
C ILE A 306 -11.59 0.02 12.44
N ALA A 307 -12.90 0.22 12.27
CA ALA A 307 -13.58 1.42 12.71
C ALA A 307 -13.70 1.48 14.26
N PRO A 308 -13.96 2.67 14.83
CA PRO A 308 -14.15 2.82 16.28
C PRO A 308 -15.31 2.00 16.86
N ASP A 309 -16.32 1.66 16.07
CA ASP A 309 -17.45 0.80 16.45
C ASP A 309 -17.13 -0.71 16.37
N GLY A 310 -15.89 -1.06 15.98
CA GLY A 310 -15.43 -2.43 15.80
C GLY A 310 -15.78 -3.05 14.44
N THR A 311 -16.34 -2.29 13.50
CA THR A 311 -16.55 -2.74 12.12
C THR A 311 -15.19 -2.94 11.45
N ILE A 312 -14.98 -4.09 10.82
CA ILE A 312 -13.76 -4.46 10.10
C ILE A 312 -14.01 -4.26 8.61
N TYR A 313 -13.07 -3.62 7.92
CA TYR A 313 -13.10 -3.43 6.47
C TYR A 313 -11.92 -4.11 5.81
N THR A 314 -12.16 -4.81 4.71
CA THR A 314 -11.14 -5.41 3.85
C THR A 314 -11.57 -5.37 2.39
N LEU A 315 -10.67 -5.75 1.48
CA LEU A 315 -10.94 -5.81 0.05
C LEU A 315 -10.90 -7.26 -0.42
N SER A 316 -11.86 -7.63 -1.25
CA SER A 316 -11.92 -8.92 -1.94
C SER A 316 -11.84 -8.73 -3.44
N ARG A 317 -11.25 -9.71 -4.14
CA ARG A 317 -11.23 -9.79 -5.61
C ARG A 317 -11.30 -11.25 -6.07
N GLY A 318 -11.70 -11.48 -7.33
CA GLY A 318 -11.49 -12.77 -7.97
C GLY A 318 -10.02 -13.05 -8.18
N HIS A 319 -9.59 -14.32 -8.07
CA HIS A 319 -8.17 -14.66 -8.21
C HIS A 319 -7.64 -14.29 -9.60
N PHE A 320 -8.36 -14.63 -10.65
CA PHE A 320 -7.98 -14.28 -12.02
C PHE A 320 -8.53 -12.91 -12.45
N ASP A 321 -9.68 -12.48 -11.93
CA ASP A 321 -10.31 -11.21 -12.27
C ASP A 321 -10.22 -10.18 -11.15
N GLN A 322 -9.31 -9.21 -11.30
CA GLN A 322 -9.17 -8.09 -10.37
C GLN A 322 -10.37 -7.13 -10.35
N PHE A 323 -11.25 -7.16 -11.37
CA PHE A 323 -12.46 -6.33 -11.46
C PHE A 323 -13.68 -6.99 -10.79
N ALA A 324 -13.67 -8.30 -10.56
CA ALA A 324 -14.64 -8.97 -9.68
C ALA A 324 -14.32 -8.64 -8.20
N ALA A 325 -14.33 -7.34 -7.88
CA ALA A 325 -13.80 -6.78 -6.66
C ALA A 325 -14.87 -6.13 -5.78
N TYR A 326 -14.64 -6.18 -4.46
CA TYR A 326 -15.59 -5.74 -3.44
C TYR A 326 -14.89 -5.06 -2.26
N LEU A 327 -15.47 -3.98 -1.76
CA LEU A 327 -15.24 -3.52 -0.38
C LEU A 327 -16.15 -4.33 0.54
N VAL A 328 -15.57 -4.95 1.57
CA VAL A 328 -16.26 -5.84 2.50
C VAL A 328 -16.24 -5.25 3.91
N ALA A 329 -17.38 -5.26 4.58
CA ALA A 329 -17.50 -4.89 5.99
C ALA A 329 -17.98 -6.10 6.81
N LEU A 330 -17.34 -6.28 7.97
CA LEU A 330 -17.68 -7.35 8.93
C LEU A 330 -17.96 -6.75 10.30
N ASN A 331 -18.73 -7.50 11.09
CA ASN A 331 -18.85 -7.29 12.51
C ASN A 331 -17.57 -7.73 13.24
N SER A 332 -17.39 -7.30 14.47
CA SER A 332 -16.20 -7.62 15.28
C SER A 332 -16.01 -9.13 15.58
N ASP A 333 -17.05 -9.94 15.38
CA ASP A 333 -17.05 -11.41 15.50
C ASP A 333 -16.76 -12.13 14.17
N LEU A 334 -16.34 -11.38 13.14
CA LEU A 334 -16.09 -11.82 11.76
C LEU A 334 -17.33 -12.22 10.95
N THR A 335 -18.54 -11.99 11.45
CA THR A 335 -19.74 -12.20 10.63
C THR A 335 -19.87 -11.10 9.57
N PRO A 336 -20.28 -11.42 8.33
CA PRO A 336 -20.51 -10.43 7.29
C PRO A 336 -21.52 -9.36 7.71
N LYS A 337 -21.23 -8.08 7.41
CA LYS A 337 -22.12 -6.95 7.67
C LYS A 337 -22.74 -6.45 6.37
N TRP A 338 -21.91 -6.19 5.38
CA TRP A 338 -22.29 -5.88 4.00
C TRP A 338 -21.07 -5.99 3.07
N GLN A 339 -21.32 -6.09 1.76
CA GLN A 339 -20.32 -5.96 0.69
C GLN A 339 -20.80 -4.96 -0.36
N ALA A 340 -19.86 -4.25 -0.98
CA ALA A 340 -20.15 -3.31 -2.06
C ALA A 340 -19.27 -3.63 -3.27
N SER A 341 -19.89 -3.98 -4.38
CA SER A 341 -19.19 -4.18 -5.65
C SER A 341 -18.57 -2.89 -6.15
N LEU A 342 -17.34 -2.98 -6.66
CA LEU A 342 -16.60 -1.87 -7.28
C LEU A 342 -16.85 -1.76 -8.78
N GLN A 343 -17.66 -2.66 -9.34
CA GLN A 343 -17.94 -2.72 -10.78
C GLN A 343 -18.95 -1.66 -11.21
N ASN A 344 -18.78 -1.16 -12.44
CA ASN A 344 -19.70 -0.26 -13.14
C ASN A 344 -20.05 1.01 -12.34
N ARG A 345 -19.04 1.62 -11.69
CA ARG A 345 -19.22 2.81 -10.83
C ARG A 345 -18.87 4.12 -11.50
N PHE A 346 -18.08 4.09 -12.59
CA PHE A 346 -17.54 5.29 -13.21
C PHE A 346 -18.15 5.54 -14.59
N THR A 347 -18.28 6.82 -14.92
CA THR A 347 -18.82 7.28 -16.22
C THR A 347 -17.95 8.37 -16.82
N ASP A 348 -16.64 8.33 -16.54
CA ASP A 348 -15.65 9.33 -16.94
C ASP A 348 -14.73 8.86 -18.09
N GLY A 349 -15.06 7.75 -18.74
CA GLY A 349 -14.30 7.20 -19.87
C GLY A 349 -14.48 7.96 -21.17
N CYS A 350 -14.98 7.27 -22.20
CA CYS A 350 -15.15 7.82 -23.54
C CYS A 350 -15.96 9.13 -23.57
N GLY A 351 -15.42 10.16 -24.18
CA GLY A 351 -16.05 11.49 -24.29
C GLY A 351 -15.83 12.43 -23.11
N PHE A 352 -15.34 11.92 -21.97
CA PHE A 352 -14.96 12.72 -20.80
C PHE A 352 -13.45 12.69 -20.63
N LEU A 353 -12.89 11.56 -20.25
CA LEU A 353 -11.45 11.40 -20.11
C LEU A 353 -10.79 11.16 -21.48
N ILE A 354 -11.46 10.44 -22.37
CA ILE A 354 -10.98 10.08 -23.71
C ILE A 354 -11.90 10.76 -24.75
N PRO A 355 -11.44 11.79 -25.48
CA PRO A 355 -12.24 12.52 -26.43
C PRO A 355 -12.73 11.65 -27.60
N ILE A 356 -14.04 11.51 -27.78
CA ILE A 356 -14.67 10.75 -28.87
C ILE A 356 -14.28 11.32 -30.24
N ALA A 357 -14.12 12.63 -30.35
CA ALA A 357 -13.77 13.29 -31.63
C ALA A 357 -12.44 12.79 -32.22
N ALA A 358 -11.50 12.36 -31.38
CA ALA A 358 -10.23 11.79 -31.82
C ALA A 358 -10.37 10.33 -32.30
N SER A 359 -11.47 9.66 -32.00
CA SER A 359 -11.68 8.23 -32.30
C SER A 359 -11.89 7.93 -33.80
N ALA A 360 -12.08 8.96 -34.62
CA ALA A 360 -12.15 8.82 -36.07
C ALA A 360 -10.78 8.49 -36.70
N ASN A 361 -9.68 8.69 -35.99
CA ASN A 361 -8.35 8.42 -36.48
C ASN A 361 -7.81 7.09 -35.93
N PRO A 362 -7.68 6.03 -36.74
CA PRO A 362 -7.19 4.73 -36.30
C PRO A 362 -5.72 4.74 -35.84
N ASN A 363 -4.98 5.83 -36.13
CA ASN A 363 -3.60 6.02 -35.68
C ASN A 363 -3.50 6.81 -34.37
N GLN A 364 -4.63 7.07 -33.70
CA GLN A 364 -4.68 7.69 -32.37
C GLN A 364 -5.26 6.71 -31.36
N PRO A 365 -4.43 5.88 -30.77
CA PRO A 365 -4.88 4.80 -29.88
C PRO A 365 -5.61 5.29 -28.63
N ASN A 366 -5.39 6.55 -28.24
CA ASN A 366 -6.02 7.18 -27.07
C ASN A 366 -7.46 7.68 -27.34
N SER A 367 -8.12 7.21 -28.38
CA SER A 367 -9.44 7.70 -28.76
C SER A 367 -10.48 6.57 -28.82
N CYS A 368 -11.70 6.92 -28.46
CA CYS A 368 -12.84 6.01 -28.58
C CYS A 368 -13.39 6.00 -30.00
N ARG A 369 -13.93 4.87 -30.42
CA ARG A 369 -14.60 4.73 -31.71
C ARG A 369 -15.85 5.63 -31.79
N VAL A 370 -16.05 6.26 -32.93
CA VAL A 370 -17.26 7.08 -33.19
C VAL A 370 -18.51 6.22 -33.00
N GLY A 371 -19.47 6.75 -32.25
CA GLY A 371 -20.74 6.07 -31.91
C GLY A 371 -20.68 5.26 -30.60
N THR A 372 -19.52 5.18 -29.95
CA THR A 372 -19.42 4.62 -28.60
C THR A 372 -20.23 5.45 -27.59
N THR A 373 -20.85 4.78 -26.63
CA THR A 373 -21.60 5.43 -25.56
C THR A 373 -20.67 6.32 -24.73
N PRO A 374 -20.97 7.63 -24.54
CA PRO A 374 -20.16 8.48 -23.70
C PRO A 374 -20.07 7.97 -22.25
N GLY A 375 -18.87 8.09 -21.65
CA GLY A 375 -18.60 7.71 -20.26
C GLY A 375 -18.21 6.24 -20.04
N VAL A 376 -18.28 5.38 -21.06
CA VAL A 376 -17.87 3.97 -20.92
C VAL A 376 -16.35 3.85 -20.87
N ASP A 377 -15.89 2.84 -20.16
CA ASP A 377 -14.52 2.34 -20.26
C ASP A 377 -14.33 1.71 -21.65
N PRO A 378 -13.41 2.21 -22.46
CA PRO A 378 -13.24 1.69 -23.80
C PRO A 378 -12.66 0.27 -23.85
N THR A 379 -12.05 -0.22 -22.76
CA THR A 379 -11.56 -1.61 -22.69
C THR A 379 -12.67 -2.63 -22.48
N THR A 380 -13.82 -2.20 -21.98
CA THR A 380 -14.96 -3.07 -21.69
C THR A 380 -16.24 -2.68 -22.45
N ASN A 381 -16.30 -1.44 -22.96
CA ASN A 381 -17.51 -0.83 -23.51
C ASN A 381 -18.70 -0.78 -22.52
N ALA A 382 -18.39 -0.79 -21.22
CA ALA A 382 -19.32 -0.71 -20.09
C ALA A 382 -18.90 0.47 -19.18
N PRO A 383 -19.73 0.90 -18.21
CA PRO A 383 -19.28 1.84 -17.19
C PRO A 383 -18.01 1.34 -16.50
N GLY A 384 -17.08 2.28 -16.20
CA GLY A 384 -15.79 1.95 -15.61
C GLY A 384 -15.93 1.26 -14.25
N SER A 385 -15.05 0.30 -14.00
CA SER A 385 -14.98 -0.47 -12.76
C SER A 385 -13.69 -0.18 -12.01
N GLY A 386 -13.77 -0.06 -10.68
CA GLY A 386 -12.59 -0.12 -9.84
C GLY A 386 -12.10 -1.55 -9.73
N SER A 387 -10.79 -1.75 -9.72
CA SER A 387 -10.19 -3.06 -9.46
C SER A 387 -9.30 -3.04 -8.23
N VAL A 388 -9.13 -4.20 -7.61
CA VAL A 388 -8.16 -4.45 -6.55
C VAL A 388 -6.95 -5.13 -7.19
N THR A 389 -5.89 -4.37 -7.41
CA THR A 389 -4.65 -4.91 -7.98
C THR A 389 -3.72 -5.40 -6.89
N ASP A 390 -2.92 -6.42 -7.19
CA ASP A 390 -1.87 -6.93 -6.30
C ASP A 390 -0.57 -6.12 -6.41
N LEU A 391 -0.45 -5.26 -7.41
CA LEU A 391 0.70 -4.38 -7.62
C LEU A 391 0.74 -3.18 -6.66
N GLY A 392 -0.38 -2.85 -6.03
CA GLY A 392 -0.49 -1.70 -5.15
C GLY A 392 -0.57 -2.07 -3.68
N SER A 393 -0.57 -1.05 -2.83
CA SER A 393 -0.70 -1.16 -1.37
C SER A 393 -1.90 -0.37 -0.83
N SER A 394 -2.92 -0.15 -1.67
CA SER A 394 -4.14 0.55 -1.25
C SER A 394 -4.90 -0.28 -0.23
N THR A 395 -5.11 0.29 0.96
CA THR A 395 -5.88 -0.33 2.03
C THR A 395 -7.10 0.53 2.37
N PRO A 396 -8.17 -0.05 2.95
CA PRO A 396 -9.29 0.75 3.44
C PRO A 396 -8.82 1.79 4.47
N THR A 397 -9.33 3.02 4.37
CA THR A 397 -9.12 4.08 5.36
C THR A 397 -10.46 4.55 5.90
N VAL A 398 -10.65 4.45 7.23
CA VAL A 398 -11.89 4.86 7.89
C VAL A 398 -11.83 6.35 8.21
N LEU A 399 -12.80 7.10 7.70
CA LEU A 399 -12.89 8.55 7.85
C LEU A 399 -13.60 8.99 9.15
N PRO A 400 -13.42 10.24 9.57
CA PRO A 400 -14.04 10.78 10.78
C PRO A 400 -15.57 10.75 10.80
N ASP A 401 -16.21 10.75 9.63
CA ASP A 401 -17.67 10.66 9.45
C ASP A 401 -18.19 9.22 9.38
N GLY A 402 -17.30 8.23 9.55
CA GLY A 402 -17.59 6.79 9.46
C GLY A 402 -17.62 6.25 8.04
N SER A 403 -17.45 7.08 7.01
CA SER A 403 -17.27 6.61 5.65
C SER A 403 -15.89 5.97 5.44
N VAL A 404 -15.72 5.26 4.33
CA VAL A 404 -14.49 4.49 4.03
C VAL A 404 -13.96 4.90 2.67
N LEU A 405 -12.65 5.13 2.60
CA LEU A 405 -11.91 5.31 1.35
C LEU A 405 -11.20 4.02 0.95
N ILE A 406 -11.15 3.77 -0.34
CA ILE A 406 -10.31 2.74 -0.95
C ILE A 406 -9.72 3.26 -2.26
N GLY A 407 -8.45 2.97 -2.49
CA GLY A 407 -7.81 3.17 -3.78
C GLY A 407 -8.10 1.99 -4.71
N THR A 408 -8.46 2.25 -5.95
CA THR A 408 -8.75 1.23 -6.97
C THR A 408 -8.01 1.55 -8.25
N PHE A 409 -7.61 0.51 -8.99
CA PHE A 409 -6.96 0.66 -10.28
C PHE A 409 -8.01 0.74 -11.40
N THR A 410 -7.71 1.51 -12.44
CA THR A 410 -8.44 1.51 -13.72
C THR A 410 -7.46 1.66 -14.87
N LEU A 411 -7.78 1.04 -16.01
CA LEU A 411 -6.89 1.02 -17.16
C LEU A 411 -7.01 2.30 -18.02
N TYR A 412 -8.20 2.89 -18.11
CA TYR A 412 -8.52 3.92 -19.10
C TYR A 412 -8.14 5.35 -18.70
N ASN A 413 -7.83 5.62 -17.43
CA ASN A 413 -7.48 6.96 -16.95
C ASN A 413 -5.96 7.16 -16.77
N ALA A 414 -5.15 6.69 -17.69
CA ALA A 414 -3.70 6.73 -17.63
C ALA A 414 -3.15 6.00 -16.38
N GLU A 415 -3.74 4.85 -16.06
CA GLU A 415 -3.37 3.96 -14.95
C GLU A 415 -3.40 4.61 -13.56
N ARG A 416 -4.12 5.72 -13.41
CA ARG A 416 -4.23 6.42 -12.11
C ARG A 416 -5.25 5.80 -11.17
N GLY A 417 -6.27 5.12 -11.73
CA GLY A 417 -7.37 4.59 -10.95
C GLY A 417 -8.20 5.67 -10.26
N HIS A 418 -8.93 5.30 -9.21
CA HIS A 418 -9.82 6.19 -8.48
C HIS A 418 -9.73 5.97 -6.98
N LEU A 419 -9.73 7.04 -6.20
CA LEU A 419 -9.99 6.99 -4.76
C LEU A 419 -11.50 7.00 -4.55
N MET A 420 -12.08 5.85 -4.24
CA MET A 420 -13.53 5.68 -4.04
C MET A 420 -13.92 5.93 -2.59
N LYS A 421 -15.04 6.62 -2.38
CA LYS A 421 -15.63 6.86 -1.06
C LYS A 421 -16.96 6.13 -0.93
N PHE A 422 -17.10 5.35 0.16
CA PHE A 422 -18.32 4.61 0.52
C PHE A 422 -18.84 5.08 1.88
N SER A 423 -20.15 5.07 2.07
CA SER A 423 -20.75 5.32 3.38
C SER A 423 -20.48 4.15 4.35
N ALA A 424 -20.70 4.37 5.65
CA ALA A 424 -20.63 3.31 6.65
C ALA A 424 -21.61 2.13 6.40
N SER A 425 -22.61 2.32 5.56
CA SER A 425 -23.58 1.29 5.15
C SER A 425 -23.28 0.65 3.79
N GLY A 426 -22.14 0.98 3.16
CA GLY A 426 -21.71 0.40 1.89
C GLY A 426 -22.22 1.09 0.63
N ALA A 427 -22.95 2.20 0.73
CA ALA A 427 -23.37 2.95 -0.44
C ALA A 427 -22.17 3.72 -1.05
N TYR A 428 -21.95 3.57 -2.36
CA TYR A 428 -20.99 4.39 -3.09
C TYR A 428 -21.41 5.85 -3.09
N LEU A 429 -20.52 6.76 -2.75
CA LEU A 429 -20.80 8.19 -2.62
C LEU A 429 -20.18 9.01 -3.76
N THR A 430 -18.88 8.88 -3.96
CA THR A 430 -18.11 9.65 -4.95
C THR A 430 -16.71 9.04 -5.12
N ALA A 431 -15.94 9.56 -6.08
CA ALA A 431 -14.54 9.21 -6.27
C ALA A 431 -13.71 10.44 -6.67
N PHE A 432 -12.40 10.35 -6.46
CA PHE A 432 -11.38 11.25 -7.01
C PHE A 432 -10.57 10.50 -8.06
N ASP A 433 -10.16 11.20 -9.11
CA ASP A 433 -9.42 10.65 -10.25
C ASP A 433 -7.92 10.48 -9.96
N PHE A 434 -7.63 9.67 -9.02
CA PHE A 434 -6.38 8.96 -8.70
C PHE A 434 -6.64 8.10 -7.47
N GLY A 435 -6.10 6.89 -7.40
CA GLY A 435 -6.36 6.12 -6.19
C GLY A 435 -5.65 4.79 -6.03
N TRP A 436 -5.22 4.17 -7.08
CA TRP A 436 -4.49 2.92 -6.93
C TRP A 436 -3.14 3.20 -6.23
N ASP A 437 -2.64 2.21 -5.51
CA ASP A 437 -1.34 2.33 -4.86
C ASP A 437 -1.21 3.54 -3.91
N SER A 438 -2.27 3.80 -3.14
CA SER A 438 -2.26 4.86 -2.14
C SER A 438 -3.17 4.54 -0.96
N THR A 439 -2.60 4.66 0.25
CA THR A 439 -3.35 4.73 1.50
C THR A 439 -3.33 6.20 1.93
N PRO A 440 -4.45 6.93 1.86
CA PRO A 440 -4.45 8.37 2.11
C PRO A 440 -4.22 8.70 3.59
N ALA A 441 -3.68 9.89 3.87
CA ALA A 441 -3.65 10.44 5.21
C ALA A 441 -4.83 11.38 5.47
N VAL A 442 -5.34 11.42 6.70
CA VAL A 442 -6.56 12.14 7.08
C VAL A 442 -6.29 13.11 8.22
N PHE A 443 -6.56 14.39 8.01
CA PHE A 443 -6.36 15.47 8.96
C PHE A 443 -7.68 16.06 9.43
N ARG A 444 -7.98 15.93 10.73
CA ARG A 444 -9.16 16.54 11.37
C ARG A 444 -8.86 18.00 11.73
N HIS A 445 -9.75 18.91 11.34
CA HIS A 445 -9.62 20.34 11.65
C HIS A 445 -10.97 21.06 11.52
N ASP A 446 -11.16 22.13 12.25
CA ASP A 446 -12.26 23.09 12.10
C ASP A 446 -13.66 22.44 11.99
N GLY A 447 -13.88 21.33 12.70
CA GLY A 447 -15.14 20.56 12.68
C GLY A 447 -15.34 19.68 11.42
N THR A 448 -14.32 19.60 10.55
CA THR A 448 -14.30 18.75 9.33
C THR A 448 -12.98 17.98 9.24
N TYR A 449 -12.66 17.48 8.05
CA TYR A 449 -11.38 16.82 7.77
C TYR A 449 -10.96 17.03 6.32
N SER A 450 -9.67 16.88 6.09
CA SER A 450 -9.07 16.82 4.76
C SER A 450 -8.32 15.52 4.56
N ILE A 451 -8.09 15.16 3.31
CA ILE A 451 -7.46 13.90 2.88
C ILE A 451 -6.26 14.27 2.03
N VAL A 452 -5.11 13.68 2.29
CA VAL A 452 -3.89 13.87 1.49
C VAL A 452 -3.54 12.59 0.76
N ILE A 453 -3.27 12.71 -0.53
CA ILE A 453 -2.98 11.59 -1.43
C ILE A 453 -1.91 11.99 -2.45
N LYS A 454 -1.10 11.04 -2.92
CA LYS A 454 -0.33 11.23 -4.14
C LYS A 454 -1.28 11.30 -5.35
N ASP A 455 -0.94 12.09 -6.34
CA ASP A 455 -1.73 12.32 -7.55
C ASP A 455 -0.75 12.38 -8.73
N ASN A 456 -0.22 11.20 -9.08
CA ASN A 456 0.71 11.03 -10.18
C ASN A 456 -0.07 10.85 -11.49
N HIS A 457 0.25 11.67 -12.49
CA HIS A 457 -0.31 11.55 -13.82
C HIS A 457 0.69 10.84 -14.71
N TYR A 458 0.37 9.62 -15.13
CA TYR A 458 1.20 8.86 -16.05
C TYR A 458 0.90 9.22 -17.50
N GLY A 459 1.88 9.06 -18.38
CA GLY A 459 1.70 9.24 -19.82
C GLY A 459 1.00 8.03 -20.43
N GLY A 460 0.29 8.26 -21.49
CA GLY A 460 -0.51 7.22 -22.12
C GLY A 460 -1.85 7.04 -21.45
N ILE A 461 -2.60 6.07 -21.90
CA ILE A 461 -3.88 5.66 -21.36
C ILE A 461 -3.84 4.14 -21.23
N GLY A 462 -3.06 3.64 -20.26
CA GLY A 462 -2.96 2.22 -19.94
C GLY A 462 -2.80 1.33 -21.17
N LEU A 463 -3.60 0.29 -21.26
CA LEU A 463 -3.58 -0.71 -22.33
C LEU A 463 -3.73 -0.18 -23.77
N TYR A 464 -4.11 1.08 -23.99
CA TYR A 464 -4.23 1.64 -25.34
C TYR A 464 -2.89 1.82 -26.05
N CYS A 465 -1.79 1.72 -25.33
CA CYS A 465 -0.45 1.94 -25.86
C CYS A 465 0.52 0.89 -25.33
N PHE A 466 0.23 -0.37 -25.53
CA PHE A 466 1.12 -1.48 -25.12
C PHE A 466 2.46 -1.50 -25.83
N ASP A 467 2.52 -1.05 -27.07
CA ASP A 467 3.75 -1.00 -27.82
C ASP A 467 4.18 0.45 -28.04
N PRO A 468 5.05 0.99 -27.18
CA PRO A 468 5.56 2.36 -27.33
C PRO A 468 6.36 2.57 -28.61
N THR A 469 6.76 1.49 -29.30
CA THR A 469 7.46 1.57 -30.60
C THR A 469 6.50 1.62 -31.77
N SER A 470 5.21 1.37 -31.56
CA SER A 470 4.19 1.43 -32.60
C SER A 470 3.99 2.88 -33.08
N PRO A 471 4.06 3.15 -34.38
CA PRO A 471 3.80 4.50 -34.92
C PRO A 471 2.38 5.01 -34.63
N SER A 472 1.46 4.13 -34.24
CA SER A 472 0.08 4.46 -33.86
C SER A 472 -0.05 4.86 -32.40
N CYS A 473 1.00 4.68 -31.60
CA CYS A 473 1.03 5.00 -30.20
C CYS A 473 1.74 6.33 -29.97
N THR A 474 1.01 7.37 -29.65
CA THR A 474 1.59 8.65 -29.22
C THR A 474 1.32 8.81 -27.73
N PRO A 475 2.28 8.45 -26.85
CA PRO A 475 2.11 8.60 -25.41
C PRO A 475 1.85 10.05 -25.08
N LEU A 476 0.92 10.31 -24.16
CA LEU A 476 0.85 11.60 -23.50
C LEU A 476 2.09 11.80 -22.64
N PRO A 477 2.59 13.03 -22.47
CA PRO A 477 3.71 13.26 -21.58
C PRO A 477 3.34 12.88 -20.14
N ASN A 478 4.27 12.22 -19.45
CA ASN A 478 4.14 11.97 -18.03
C ASN A 478 4.02 13.27 -17.23
N GLY A 479 3.34 13.21 -16.08
CA GLY A 479 3.10 14.32 -15.19
C GLY A 479 1.84 15.15 -15.54
N PRO A 480 1.46 16.12 -14.71
CA PRO A 480 2.18 16.54 -13.50
C PRO A 480 2.08 15.51 -12.37
N TYR A 481 3.12 15.47 -11.53
CA TYR A 481 3.15 14.64 -10.33
C TYR A 481 2.86 15.53 -9.12
N ASN A 482 1.75 15.28 -8.43
CA ASN A 482 1.30 16.12 -7.33
C ASN A 482 1.14 15.33 -6.02
N ILE A 483 1.31 16.03 -4.90
CA ILE A 483 0.61 15.72 -3.66
C ILE A 483 -0.63 16.59 -3.63
N THR A 484 -1.79 15.97 -3.48
CA THR A 484 -3.08 16.66 -3.51
C THR A 484 -3.77 16.53 -2.15
N ARG A 485 -4.25 17.67 -1.63
CA ARG A 485 -5.13 17.68 -0.48
C ARG A 485 -6.58 17.87 -0.97
N LEU A 486 -7.45 16.99 -0.50
CA LEU A 486 -8.88 16.98 -0.80
C LEU A 486 -9.66 17.34 0.45
N ASN A 487 -10.83 17.97 0.27
CA ASN A 487 -11.81 18.13 1.33
C ASN A 487 -12.61 16.83 1.56
N ALA A 488 -13.55 16.84 2.49
CA ALA A 488 -14.40 15.68 2.82
C ALA A 488 -15.24 15.18 1.62
N ASP A 489 -15.51 16.01 0.62
CA ASP A 489 -16.24 15.68 -0.61
C ASP A 489 -15.32 15.24 -1.75
N LEU A 490 -14.06 14.94 -1.47
CA LEU A 490 -13.00 14.60 -2.43
C LEU A 490 -12.72 15.69 -3.47
N LYS A 491 -12.96 16.96 -3.16
CA LYS A 491 -12.60 18.09 -4.03
C LYS A 491 -11.24 18.66 -3.63
N PRO A 492 -10.35 18.96 -4.59
CA PRO A 492 -9.05 19.53 -4.31
C PRO A 492 -9.12 20.85 -3.54
N GLU A 493 -8.38 20.95 -2.43
CA GLU A 493 -8.13 22.18 -1.69
C GLU A 493 -6.83 22.85 -2.16
N TRP A 494 -5.79 22.04 -2.39
CA TRP A 494 -4.54 22.45 -3.01
C TRP A 494 -3.81 21.26 -3.65
N LYS A 495 -2.87 21.58 -4.57
CA LYS A 495 -1.96 20.64 -5.20
C LYS A 495 -0.53 21.18 -5.08
N PHE A 496 0.40 20.31 -4.70
CA PHE A 496 1.83 20.60 -4.69
C PHE A 496 2.54 19.76 -5.74
N LYS A 497 3.03 20.40 -6.81
CA LYS A 497 3.70 19.73 -7.93
C LYS A 497 5.17 19.49 -7.61
N ASN A 498 5.68 18.28 -7.91
CA ASN A 498 7.12 18.07 -7.98
C ASN A 498 7.69 18.80 -9.21
N THR A 499 8.64 19.69 -8.98
CA THR A 499 9.30 20.50 -10.02
C THR A 499 10.78 20.18 -10.17
N THR A 500 11.29 19.16 -9.50
CA THR A 500 12.66 18.67 -9.67
C THR A 500 12.78 17.99 -11.02
N THR A 501 13.74 18.40 -11.84
CA THR A 501 13.95 17.86 -13.19
C THR A 501 15.30 17.19 -13.38
N GLY A 502 16.20 17.30 -12.42
CA GLY A 502 17.53 16.67 -12.47
C GLY A 502 17.67 15.57 -11.43
N SER A 503 18.32 14.48 -11.78
CA SER A 503 18.68 13.40 -10.86
C SER A 503 19.94 13.76 -10.10
N CYS A 504 19.92 13.58 -8.78
CA CYS A 504 21.09 13.75 -7.93
C CYS A 504 21.42 12.44 -7.22
N GLN A 505 22.70 12.14 -7.08
CA GLN A 505 23.18 10.96 -6.36
C GLN A 505 24.21 11.37 -5.30
N ARG A 506 24.13 10.76 -4.13
CA ARG A 506 25.12 10.96 -3.07
C ARG A 506 26.29 10.00 -3.27
N ASN A 507 27.48 10.56 -3.32
CA ASN A 507 28.73 9.81 -3.43
C ASN A 507 29.16 9.25 -2.05
N PRO A 508 30.06 8.26 -2.02
CA PRO A 508 30.57 7.68 -0.78
C PRO A 508 31.30 8.69 0.14
N ASP A 509 31.84 9.77 -0.41
CA ASP A 509 32.49 10.86 0.33
C ASP A 509 31.48 11.89 0.90
N GLY A 510 30.17 11.67 0.69
CA GLY A 510 29.08 12.56 1.11
C GLY A 510 28.78 13.72 0.17
N SER A 511 29.58 13.93 -0.88
CA SER A 511 29.27 14.91 -1.93
C SER A 511 28.04 14.49 -2.75
N VAL A 512 27.41 15.43 -3.44
CA VAL A 512 26.25 15.18 -4.29
C VAL A 512 26.57 15.56 -5.73
N THR A 513 26.41 14.61 -6.64
CA THR A 513 26.54 14.82 -8.09
C THR A 513 25.17 14.86 -8.73
N CYS A 514 24.88 15.87 -9.54
CA CYS A 514 23.58 16.03 -10.21
C CYS A 514 23.72 16.05 -11.72
N THR A 515 22.79 15.38 -12.41
CA THR A 515 22.62 15.42 -13.87
C THR A 515 21.32 16.16 -14.17
N PRO A 516 21.37 17.30 -14.90
CA PRO A 516 20.19 18.09 -15.18
C PRO A 516 19.28 17.43 -16.24
N ASN A 517 17.97 17.75 -16.18
CA ASN A 517 16.96 17.38 -17.18
C ASN A 517 16.79 15.88 -17.49
N THR A 518 17.09 15.03 -16.54
CA THR A 518 16.81 13.58 -16.64
C THR A 518 15.31 13.28 -16.58
N HIS A 519 14.54 14.14 -15.86
CA HIS A 519 13.10 14.02 -15.66
C HIS A 519 12.40 15.36 -15.99
N PRO A 520 12.23 15.71 -17.27
CA PRO A 520 11.76 17.05 -17.68
C PRO A 520 10.36 17.38 -17.16
N ASN A 521 9.55 16.39 -16.83
CA ASN A 521 8.18 16.55 -16.32
C ASN A 521 8.08 16.49 -14.77
N GLY A 522 9.20 16.31 -14.08
CA GLY A 522 9.30 16.08 -12.64
C GLY A 522 9.47 14.61 -12.31
N PHE A 523 9.64 14.33 -11.03
CA PHE A 523 9.70 12.98 -10.47
C PHE A 523 8.37 12.58 -9.86
N GLU A 524 8.08 11.30 -9.84
CA GLU A 524 6.93 10.73 -9.15
C GLU A 524 7.04 10.87 -7.63
N TRP A 525 5.89 10.81 -6.99
CA TRP A 525 5.81 10.64 -5.55
C TRP A 525 5.73 9.14 -5.25
N CYS A 526 6.76 8.62 -4.62
CA CYS A 526 6.84 7.21 -4.24
C CYS A 526 6.08 6.88 -2.97
N ILE A 527 5.51 7.89 -2.33
CA ILE A 527 4.79 7.71 -1.08
C ILE A 527 3.44 7.05 -1.30
N ASN A 528 3.24 5.89 -0.72
CA ASN A 528 1.94 5.22 -0.71
C ASN A 528 1.12 5.49 0.55
N ALA A 529 1.74 6.02 1.62
CA ALA A 529 1.11 6.41 2.86
C ALA A 529 1.74 7.72 3.39
N PRO A 530 1.19 8.91 3.01
CA PRO A 530 1.62 10.20 3.54
C PRO A 530 1.42 10.28 5.06
N VAL A 531 2.18 11.14 5.71
CA VAL A 531 2.09 11.40 7.15
C VAL A 531 1.67 12.84 7.41
N ILE A 532 0.75 13.04 8.35
CA ILE A 532 0.31 14.36 8.78
C ILE A 532 0.51 14.51 10.28
N ASP A 533 1.13 15.61 10.69
CA ASP A 533 1.34 15.99 12.09
C ASP A 533 0.13 16.74 12.68
N GLU A 534 0.19 17.05 14.00
CA GLU A 534 -0.89 17.75 14.70
C GLU A 534 -1.20 19.14 14.15
N ASN A 535 -0.24 19.80 13.47
CA ASN A 535 -0.40 21.12 12.87
C ASN A 535 -0.90 21.06 11.42
N GLY A 536 -1.05 19.85 10.85
CA GLY A 536 -1.40 19.64 9.47
C GLY A 536 -0.23 19.79 8.50
N THR A 537 1.01 19.71 8.99
CA THR A 537 2.19 19.56 8.14
C THR A 537 2.18 18.18 7.51
N VAL A 538 2.38 18.11 6.19
CA VAL A 538 2.42 16.86 5.42
C VAL A 538 3.87 16.49 5.15
N TYR A 539 4.25 15.24 5.43
CA TYR A 539 5.55 14.67 5.12
C TYR A 539 5.41 13.61 4.05
N VAL A 540 6.22 13.73 2.99
CA VAL A 540 6.21 12.81 1.84
C VAL A 540 7.61 12.69 1.25
N ASN A 541 7.92 11.52 0.67
CA ASN A 541 9.13 11.30 -0.11
C ASN A 541 8.83 11.16 -1.60
N SER A 542 9.84 11.35 -2.43
CA SER A 542 9.75 11.31 -3.89
C SER A 542 10.97 10.57 -4.47
N GLU A 543 10.81 10.04 -5.68
CA GLU A 543 11.89 9.41 -6.45
C GLU A 543 13.07 10.35 -6.75
N ASP A 544 12.87 11.68 -6.64
CA ASP A 544 14.00 12.62 -6.69
C ASP A 544 14.98 12.47 -5.51
N GLY A 545 14.70 11.53 -4.60
CA GLY A 545 15.53 11.20 -3.45
C GLY A 545 15.36 12.13 -2.27
N SER A 546 14.33 12.98 -2.27
CA SER A 546 14.13 13.95 -1.20
C SER A 546 12.91 13.66 -0.34
N LEU A 547 13.07 13.99 0.94
CA LEU A 547 11.99 14.13 1.90
C LEU A 547 11.45 15.58 1.85
N TYR A 548 10.15 15.73 1.71
CA TYR A 548 9.47 17.02 1.70
C TYR A 548 8.60 17.17 2.95
N ALA A 549 8.62 18.37 3.52
CA ALA A 549 7.63 18.84 4.49
C ALA A 549 6.82 19.97 3.84
N LEU A 550 5.50 19.82 3.80
CA LEU A 550 4.57 20.79 3.21
C LEU A 550 3.73 21.41 4.33
N ASN A 551 3.57 22.73 4.30
CA ASN A 551 2.68 23.43 5.20
C ASN A 551 1.21 23.02 4.98
N ARG A 552 0.37 23.21 5.98
CA ARG A 552 -1.09 22.97 5.91
C ARG A 552 -1.77 23.61 4.69
N ASN A 553 -1.24 24.70 4.17
CA ASN A 553 -1.77 25.40 3.00
C ASN A 553 -1.16 24.93 1.65
N GLY A 554 -0.38 23.84 1.64
CA GLY A 554 0.21 23.26 0.43
C GLY A 554 1.49 23.94 -0.05
N THR A 555 2.07 24.88 0.70
CA THR A 555 3.37 25.47 0.36
C THR A 555 4.51 24.64 0.90
N LEU A 556 5.66 24.63 0.22
CA LEU A 556 6.88 23.97 0.70
C LEU A 556 7.33 24.60 2.03
N LYS A 557 7.48 23.77 3.07
CA LYS A 557 8.09 24.15 4.35
C LYS A 557 9.59 23.87 4.30
N HIS A 558 9.97 22.67 3.88
CA HIS A 558 11.36 22.26 3.73
C HIS A 558 11.51 21.08 2.78
N LYS A 559 12.69 20.92 2.18
CA LYS A 559 13.10 19.78 1.36
C LYS A 559 14.49 19.35 1.78
N LEU A 560 14.68 18.06 2.07
CA LEU A 560 15.96 17.46 2.41
C LEU A 560 16.29 16.37 1.39
N PHE A 561 17.36 16.52 0.64
CA PHE A 561 17.85 15.45 -0.24
C PHE A 561 18.55 14.37 0.58
N LEU A 562 18.17 13.12 0.36
CA LEU A 562 18.74 11.92 0.99
C LEU A 562 19.64 11.18 0.00
N ASN A 563 19.04 10.48 -0.94
CA ASN A 563 19.68 9.81 -2.05
C ASN A 563 18.65 9.53 -3.13
N LEU A 564 19.04 9.45 -4.41
CA LEU A 564 18.14 9.13 -5.51
C LEU A 564 17.47 7.78 -5.27
N ALA A 565 16.16 7.71 -5.56
CA ALA A 565 15.38 6.49 -5.42
C ALA A 565 14.40 6.36 -6.59
N ILE A 566 14.74 5.56 -7.56
CA ILE A 566 13.91 5.31 -8.74
C ILE A 566 13.24 3.95 -8.58
N GLY A 567 11.91 3.90 -8.81
CA GLY A 567 11.12 2.69 -8.70
C GLY A 567 10.78 2.26 -7.27
N ALA A 568 11.35 2.86 -6.25
CA ALA A 568 11.07 2.56 -4.84
C ALA A 568 9.69 3.08 -4.41
N ALA A 569 8.66 2.71 -5.15
CA ALA A 569 7.34 3.33 -5.11
C ALA A 569 6.60 3.16 -3.78
N TYR A 570 7.04 2.23 -2.93
CA TYR A 570 6.27 1.82 -1.76
C TYR A 570 7.10 1.97 -0.49
N THR A 571 7.47 3.23 -0.21
CA THR A 571 8.30 3.61 0.93
C THR A 571 7.53 4.49 1.90
N PRO A 572 6.69 3.91 2.77
CA PRO A 572 5.90 4.67 3.73
C PRO A 572 6.79 5.32 4.79
N LEU A 573 6.31 6.44 5.35
CA LEU A 573 7.00 7.17 6.42
C LEU A 573 6.29 6.98 7.76
N SER A 574 6.99 7.36 8.84
CA SER A 574 6.39 7.53 10.17
C SER A 574 7.03 8.69 10.93
N LEU A 575 6.35 9.18 11.97
CA LEU A 575 6.87 10.16 12.92
C LEU A 575 6.99 9.55 14.31
N GLY A 576 8.08 9.88 14.98
CA GLY A 576 8.27 9.56 16.38
C GLY A 576 7.57 10.53 17.33
N PRO A 577 7.46 10.18 18.63
CA PRO A 577 6.86 11.04 19.65
C PRO A 577 7.63 12.33 19.88
N ASP A 578 8.87 12.39 19.48
CA ASP A 578 9.76 13.57 19.50
C ASP A 578 9.73 14.35 18.19
N GLY A 579 8.85 13.99 17.26
CA GLY A 579 8.68 14.65 15.97
C GLY A 579 9.73 14.32 14.92
N LYS A 580 10.68 13.43 15.20
CA LYS A 580 11.63 12.94 14.17
C LYS A 580 10.88 12.19 13.07
N ILE A 581 11.34 12.40 11.83
CA ILE A 581 10.76 11.78 10.64
C ILE A 581 11.61 10.56 10.26
N TYR A 582 10.96 9.41 10.16
CA TYR A 582 11.56 8.16 9.70
C TYR A 582 11.07 7.90 8.30
N THR A 583 11.97 7.91 7.35
CA THR A 583 11.67 7.74 5.93
C THR A 583 12.60 6.70 5.32
N GLN A 584 12.19 6.16 4.19
CA GLN A 584 12.90 5.09 3.53
C GLN A 584 13.26 5.49 2.13
N ASN A 585 14.39 5.01 1.66
CA ASN A 585 14.87 5.22 0.31
C ASN A 585 15.95 4.20 0.01
N ASP A 586 15.85 3.53 -1.13
CA ASP A 586 16.92 2.69 -1.67
C ASP A 586 17.39 1.59 -0.67
N GLY A 587 16.44 0.93 0.01
CA GLY A 587 16.72 -0.10 1.03
C GLY A 587 17.36 0.42 2.30
N GLN A 588 17.25 1.73 2.56
CA GLN A 588 17.84 2.39 3.71
C GLN A 588 16.80 3.15 4.50
N LEU A 589 16.85 3.01 5.81
CA LEU A 589 16.13 3.86 6.75
C LEU A 589 16.93 5.15 6.98
N PHE A 590 16.32 6.29 6.74
CA PHE A 590 16.82 7.61 7.11
C PHE A 590 15.97 8.20 8.23
N VAL A 591 16.62 8.81 9.19
CA VAL A 591 15.92 9.61 10.20
C VAL A 591 16.31 11.07 9.98
N ALA A 592 15.32 11.92 9.87
CA ALA A 592 15.47 13.34 9.64
C ALA A 592 14.85 14.18 10.76
N GLY A 593 15.41 15.36 10.99
CA GLY A 593 14.92 16.31 11.99
C GLY A 593 15.72 17.59 12.03
N GLU A 594 15.55 18.37 13.10
CA GLU A 594 16.23 19.65 13.25
C GLU A 594 17.69 19.50 13.70
N GLY A 595 18.03 18.38 14.36
CA GLY A 595 19.29 18.18 15.06
C GLY A 595 19.27 18.87 16.44
N GLU A 596 20.25 18.56 17.28
CA GLU A 596 20.49 19.34 18.48
C GLU A 596 21.11 20.67 18.04
N ASP A 597 20.66 21.80 18.60
CA ASP A 597 21.35 23.08 18.44
C ASP A 597 22.69 22.96 19.14
N GLU A 598 23.81 23.10 18.38
CA GLU A 598 25.16 23.16 18.90
C GLU A 598 25.39 24.48 19.66
#